data_2988ac49078fec83581e0a7f6cb37eef
#
_entry.id   2988ac49078fec83581e0a7f6cb37eef
#
_cell.length_a   1.000
_cell.length_b   1.000
_cell.length_c   1.000
_cell.angle_alpha   90.00
_cell.angle_beta   90.00
_cell.angle_gamma   90.00
#
_symmetry.space_group_name_H-M   'P 1'
#
loop_
_entity.id
_entity.type
_entity.pdbx_description
1 polymer ?
#
loop_
_entity_poly.entity_id
_entity_poly.type
_entity_poly.pdbx_seq_one_letter_code
_entity_poly.pdbx_strand_id
1 'polypeptide(L)'
;MKSLARNFLFAILWIIPIFAFAQDKQAGNTWKDTKDGFYKEIFMDSGIQLYGRKNLIAAEFLGAEYEVFLRTKLSGTKNDTLMQHKCFVGWEEDTNGALLYPDGSPRFRMIYVNGGLAGPHGRSLGADGRERFREYVRNGGSYLGTCAGAYVASSGYIDSKEYYAPHKNYLGIWPGRTRDTYLADKWFTMYMEPDCPLLKYYDFGGDLKVENIYHLNGPYAALEPQDMPPAGTLPLLRVDYDTIPPVGPSIDNQVTCWAYKANEAAGTVISMSSHPEEVTEGERLHLMAAFLQYAMDNTGSPVVKGELVSGQVREMNKASEDAAPEFTKIGDRQYHHFTVDVPKRTRKLIITLESADGFDLSLAAKPGEFAFLKDAAVKDESAGSCKTIVLKKPQAGKWYISVFCETAPEAEFGENGVVYTGRTDVLNGVPYKVSVEMR
;
A
#
# COMPACT_ATOMS: atom_id res chain seq x y z
N MET A 1 -56.88 3.58 70.69
CA MET A 1 -56.09 4.65 70.01
C MET A 1 -55.17 3.98 69.02
N LYS A 2 -55.34 4.29 67.72
CA LYS A 2 -54.74 3.56 66.57
C LYS A 2 -53.34 4.04 66.34
N SER A 3 -52.36 3.10 66.27
CA SER A 3 -50.96 3.31 65.84
C SER A 3 -50.84 2.89 64.40
N LEU A 4 -50.48 3.81 63.52
CA LEU A 4 -50.11 3.54 62.12
C LEU A 4 -48.67 3.07 62.02
N ALA A 5 -48.49 1.83 61.56
CA ALA A 5 -47.21 1.33 61.12
C ALA A 5 -46.95 1.75 59.67
N ARG A 6 -45.87 2.49 59.43
CA ARG A 6 -45.39 2.90 58.12
C ARG A 6 -44.35 1.88 57.64
N ASN A 7 -44.71 1.06 56.66
CA ASN A 7 -43.77 0.19 55.92
C ASN A 7 -42.88 1.00 55.02
N PHE A 8 -41.57 1.00 55.27
CA PHE A 8 -40.52 1.47 54.33
C PHE A 8 -40.09 0.25 53.50
N LEU A 9 -40.46 0.27 52.20
CA LEU A 9 -39.91 -0.63 51.22
C LEU A 9 -38.54 -0.05 50.77
N PHE A 10 -37.44 -0.74 51.14
CA PHE A 10 -36.12 -0.49 50.56
C PHE A 10 -36.05 -1.22 49.20
N ALA A 11 -36.14 -0.46 48.11
CA ALA A 11 -35.79 -0.96 46.79
C ALA A 11 -34.26 -0.98 46.66
N ILE A 12 -33.67 -2.16 46.73
CA ILE A 12 -32.24 -2.36 46.40
C ILE A 12 -32.14 -2.33 44.86
N LEU A 13 -31.69 -1.21 44.29
CA LEU A 13 -31.24 -1.16 42.90
C LEU A 13 -29.92 -1.93 42.79
N TRP A 14 -30.01 -3.09 42.17
CA TRP A 14 -28.81 -3.77 41.67
C TRP A 14 -28.28 -2.97 40.46
N ILE A 15 -27.20 -2.20 40.67
CA ILE A 15 -26.39 -1.65 39.59
C ILE A 15 -25.59 -2.84 39.05
N ILE A 16 -26.06 -3.43 37.96
CA ILE A 16 -25.26 -4.34 37.15
C ILE A 16 -24.24 -3.47 36.44
N PRO A 17 -22.93 -3.63 36.67
CA PRO A 17 -21.95 -2.94 35.81
C PRO A 17 -22.12 -3.52 34.41
N ILE A 18 -22.62 -2.71 33.49
CA ILE A 18 -22.53 -3.00 32.06
C ILE A 18 -21.03 -2.91 31.74
N PHE A 19 -20.34 -4.05 31.80
CA PHE A 19 -19.08 -4.18 31.08
C PHE A 19 -19.46 -4.07 29.60
N ALA A 20 -19.35 -2.87 29.05
CA ALA A 20 -19.21 -2.68 27.64
C ALA A 20 -17.90 -3.38 27.25
N PHE A 21 -18.00 -4.63 26.77
CA PHE A 21 -16.92 -5.21 25.99
C PHE A 21 -16.72 -4.21 24.84
N ALA A 22 -15.59 -3.50 24.86
CA ALA A 22 -15.12 -2.80 23.71
C ALA A 22 -15.04 -3.87 22.60
N GLN A 23 -16.00 -3.83 21.66
CA GLN A 23 -15.86 -4.60 20.44
C GLN A 23 -14.60 -4.08 19.80
N ASP A 24 -13.60 -4.94 19.62
CA ASP A 24 -12.44 -4.65 18.77
C ASP A 24 -12.99 -4.00 17.51
N LYS A 25 -12.63 -2.74 17.29
CA LYS A 25 -13.00 -2.01 16.09
C LYS A 25 -12.22 -2.62 14.94
N GLN A 26 -12.73 -3.72 14.42
CA GLN A 26 -12.22 -4.27 13.17
C GLN A 26 -12.65 -3.29 12.07
N ALA A 27 -11.71 -2.54 11.54
CA ALA A 27 -11.98 -1.70 10.38
C ALA A 27 -12.57 -2.58 9.29
N GLY A 28 -13.68 -2.16 8.70
CA GLY A 28 -14.31 -2.91 7.63
C GLY A 28 -13.32 -3.16 6.50
N ASN A 29 -13.33 -4.36 5.97
CA ASN A 29 -12.45 -4.81 4.90
C ASN A 29 -12.80 -4.05 3.60
N THR A 30 -12.16 -2.90 3.36
CA THR A 30 -12.43 -2.05 2.20
C THR A 30 -11.78 -2.53 0.92
N TRP A 31 -10.82 -3.47 1.01
CA TRP A 31 -10.02 -3.96 -0.11
C TRP A 31 -10.40 -5.37 -0.61
N LYS A 32 -11.41 -6.03 -0.07
CA LYS A 32 -11.87 -7.36 -0.54
C LYS A 32 -12.45 -7.38 -1.96
N ASP A 33 -12.64 -6.22 -2.56
CA ASP A 33 -13.13 -6.12 -3.92
C ASP A 33 -11.94 -6.08 -4.89
N THR A 34 -11.71 -7.19 -5.58
CA THR A 34 -10.62 -7.36 -6.57
C THR A 34 -10.74 -6.42 -7.79
N LYS A 35 -11.87 -5.69 -7.93
CA LYS A 35 -12.10 -4.71 -9.01
C LYS A 35 -11.90 -3.27 -8.53
N ASP A 36 -10.89 -3.02 -7.73
CA ASP A 36 -10.58 -1.69 -7.17
C ASP A 36 -9.38 -0.99 -7.82
N GLY A 37 -8.77 -1.61 -8.82
CA GLY A 37 -7.66 -1.02 -9.58
C GLY A 37 -6.29 -1.53 -9.22
N PHE A 38 -6.21 -2.54 -8.34
CA PHE A 38 -4.97 -3.21 -7.99
C PHE A 38 -5.02 -4.68 -8.37
N TYR A 39 -3.85 -5.25 -8.67
CA TYR A 39 -3.71 -6.67 -8.95
C TYR A 39 -4.02 -7.51 -7.70
N LYS A 40 -3.38 -7.14 -6.56
CA LYS A 40 -3.68 -7.56 -5.19
C LYS A 40 -3.31 -6.44 -4.22
N GLU A 41 -3.68 -6.63 -2.96
CA GLU A 41 -3.43 -5.61 -1.93
C GLU A 41 -1.95 -5.47 -1.62
N ILE A 42 -1.25 -6.59 -1.36
CA ILE A 42 0.09 -6.58 -0.78
C ILE A 42 1.05 -7.38 -1.65
N PHE A 43 2.22 -6.80 -1.92
CA PHE A 43 3.39 -7.51 -2.39
C PHE A 43 4.40 -7.63 -1.25
N MET A 44 4.75 -8.85 -0.87
CA MET A 44 5.75 -9.11 0.16
C MET A 44 7.09 -9.43 -0.48
N ASP A 45 8.05 -8.53 -0.33
CA ASP A 45 9.44 -8.78 -0.72
C ASP A 45 10.19 -9.46 0.43
N SER A 46 10.31 -10.79 0.34
CA SER A 46 11.16 -11.63 1.17
C SER A 46 12.38 -12.10 0.40
N GLY A 47 12.95 -11.21 -0.43
CA GLY A 47 13.99 -11.50 -1.38
C GLY A 47 15.37 -11.72 -0.77
N ILE A 48 16.40 -11.28 -1.49
CA ILE A 48 17.80 -11.60 -1.20
C ILE A 48 18.25 -10.92 0.09
N GLN A 49 18.86 -11.71 0.99
CA GLN A 49 19.39 -11.27 2.29
C GLN A 49 18.34 -10.75 3.28
N LEU A 50 17.05 -10.98 2.98
CA LEU A 50 15.97 -10.82 3.94
C LEU A 50 15.61 -12.17 4.60
N TYR A 51 14.82 -12.13 5.67
CA TYR A 51 14.26 -13.35 6.24
C TYR A 51 13.27 -13.97 5.27
N GLY A 52 13.50 -15.22 4.87
CA GLY A 52 12.69 -15.93 3.87
C GLY A 52 11.31 -16.31 4.39
N ARG A 53 10.46 -15.34 4.63
CA ARG A 53 9.07 -15.56 5.05
C ARG A 53 8.20 -15.99 3.89
N LYS A 54 7.33 -16.98 4.16
CA LYS A 54 6.40 -17.54 3.17
C LYS A 54 4.98 -17.05 3.35
N ASN A 55 4.66 -16.47 4.50
CA ASN A 55 3.33 -16.01 4.84
C ASN A 55 3.39 -14.67 5.59
N LEU A 56 2.29 -13.96 5.56
CA LEU A 56 2.08 -12.70 6.25
C LEU A 56 0.82 -12.84 7.12
N ILE A 57 1.02 -13.29 8.36
CA ILE A 57 -0.06 -13.66 9.31
C ILE A 57 -1.09 -12.53 9.46
N ALA A 58 -0.63 -11.29 9.57
CA ALA A 58 -1.53 -10.15 9.70
C ALA A 58 -2.39 -9.90 8.45
N ALA A 59 -1.88 -10.19 7.24
CA ALA A 59 -2.67 -10.12 6.02
C ALA A 59 -3.74 -11.22 5.99
N GLU A 60 -3.37 -12.44 6.40
CA GLU A 60 -4.32 -13.55 6.53
C GLU A 60 -5.41 -13.24 7.57
N PHE A 61 -5.04 -12.67 8.71
CA PHE A 61 -5.96 -12.19 9.74
C PHE A 61 -6.95 -11.15 9.19
N LEU A 62 -6.48 -10.23 8.37
CA LEU A 62 -7.30 -9.22 7.71
C LEU A 62 -8.11 -9.78 6.53
N GLY A 63 -7.74 -10.95 6.00
CA GLY A 63 -8.25 -11.49 4.75
C GLY A 63 -7.84 -10.65 3.54
N ALA A 64 -6.71 -9.97 3.61
CA ALA A 64 -6.10 -9.26 2.50
C ALA A 64 -5.35 -10.23 1.58
N GLU A 65 -5.48 -10.05 0.27
CA GLU A 65 -4.75 -10.86 -0.71
C GLU A 65 -3.31 -10.36 -0.85
N TYR A 66 -2.36 -11.28 -0.94
CA TYR A 66 -0.96 -10.92 -1.10
C TYR A 66 -0.19 -11.89 -1.99
N GLU A 67 0.92 -11.41 -2.55
CA GLU A 67 1.93 -12.20 -3.24
C GLU A 67 3.25 -12.16 -2.50
N VAL A 68 4.02 -13.22 -2.57
CA VAL A 68 5.33 -13.33 -1.91
C VAL A 68 6.42 -13.57 -2.92
N PHE A 69 7.34 -12.63 -3.05
CA PHE A 69 8.62 -12.87 -3.71
C PHE A 69 9.59 -13.45 -2.69
N LEU A 70 9.87 -14.74 -2.81
CA LEU A 70 10.67 -15.48 -1.86
C LEU A 70 11.98 -15.97 -2.49
N ARG A 71 13.09 -15.59 -1.86
CA ARG A 71 14.41 -16.17 -2.15
C ARG A 71 14.95 -16.82 -0.89
N THR A 72 14.84 -18.12 -0.81
CA THR A 72 15.24 -18.90 0.39
C THR A 72 16.75 -19.15 0.47
N LYS A 73 17.49 -19.05 -0.64
CA LYS A 73 18.93 -19.27 -0.67
C LYS A 73 19.68 -17.97 -0.56
N LEU A 74 20.34 -17.75 0.56
CA LEU A 74 21.26 -16.65 0.81
C LEU A 74 22.59 -16.78 0.04
N SER A 75 22.62 -17.50 -1.07
CA SER A 75 23.86 -17.81 -1.79
C SER A 75 24.52 -16.54 -2.38
N GLY A 76 23.77 -15.46 -2.53
CA GLY A 76 24.29 -14.23 -3.13
C GLY A 76 24.86 -14.45 -4.53
N THR A 77 24.40 -15.50 -5.21
CA THR A 77 24.88 -15.85 -6.53
C THR A 77 24.42 -14.81 -7.56
N LYS A 78 25.13 -14.74 -8.68
CA LYS A 78 24.74 -13.91 -9.82
C LYS A 78 23.30 -14.24 -10.30
N ASN A 79 22.90 -15.49 -10.15
CA ASN A 79 21.56 -15.94 -10.56
C ASN A 79 20.45 -15.36 -9.67
N ASP A 80 20.68 -15.29 -8.35
CA ASP A 80 19.71 -14.72 -7.41
C ASP A 80 19.46 -13.24 -7.68
N THR A 81 20.53 -12.48 -7.93
CA THR A 81 20.44 -11.07 -8.32
C THR A 81 19.69 -10.89 -9.64
N LEU A 82 19.91 -11.77 -10.62
CA LEU A 82 19.23 -11.72 -11.89
C LEU A 82 17.72 -11.97 -11.75
N MET A 83 17.31 -12.94 -10.93
CA MET A 83 15.90 -13.25 -10.73
C MET A 83 15.19 -12.12 -9.98
N GLN A 84 15.82 -11.50 -8.98
CA GLN A 84 15.28 -10.33 -8.31
C GLN A 84 15.16 -9.15 -9.27
N HIS A 85 16.18 -8.89 -10.07
CA HIS A 85 16.14 -7.84 -11.10
C HIS A 85 14.95 -8.05 -12.06
N LYS A 86 14.78 -9.26 -12.58
CA LYS A 86 13.63 -9.60 -13.44
C LYS A 86 12.28 -9.36 -12.76
N CYS A 87 12.15 -9.71 -11.49
CA CYS A 87 10.90 -9.48 -10.76
C CYS A 87 10.52 -8.00 -10.71
N PHE A 88 11.48 -7.12 -10.46
CA PHE A 88 11.17 -5.69 -10.25
C PHE A 88 11.32 -4.82 -11.51
N VAL A 89 12.20 -5.16 -12.42
CA VAL A 89 12.46 -4.38 -13.63
C VAL A 89 11.74 -4.95 -14.85
N GLY A 90 11.45 -6.26 -14.82
CA GLY A 90 10.76 -6.95 -15.90
C GLY A 90 11.68 -7.66 -16.89
N TRP A 91 11.09 -8.22 -17.91
CA TRP A 91 11.71 -8.93 -19.01
C TRP A 91 10.80 -8.90 -20.24
N GLU A 92 11.07 -9.72 -21.26
CA GLU A 92 10.37 -9.65 -22.56
C GLU A 92 8.83 -9.80 -22.45
N GLU A 93 8.34 -10.71 -21.58
CA GLU A 93 6.91 -10.93 -21.37
C GLU A 93 6.24 -9.85 -20.49
N ASP A 94 7.02 -9.18 -19.67
CA ASP A 94 6.55 -8.11 -18.78
C ASP A 94 7.63 -7.04 -18.63
N THR A 95 7.60 -6.04 -19.49
CA THR A 95 8.60 -4.97 -19.52
C THR A 95 8.51 -3.98 -18.36
N ASN A 96 7.44 -4.08 -17.56
CA ASN A 96 7.17 -3.15 -16.45
C ASN A 96 7.57 -3.73 -15.08
N GLY A 97 7.73 -5.06 -15.01
CA GLY A 97 7.98 -5.79 -13.77
C GLY A 97 6.75 -5.87 -12.87
N ALA A 98 6.91 -6.57 -11.74
CA ALA A 98 5.78 -6.94 -10.88
C ALA A 98 5.08 -5.77 -10.18
N LEU A 99 5.76 -4.63 -10.00
CA LEU A 99 5.24 -3.52 -9.18
C LEU A 99 4.40 -2.52 -9.94
N LEU A 100 4.62 -2.35 -11.23
CA LEU A 100 4.02 -1.25 -12.01
C LEU A 100 3.21 -1.75 -13.19
N TYR A 101 2.14 -1.05 -13.48
CA TYR A 101 1.41 -1.14 -14.73
C TYR A 101 2.13 -0.42 -15.87
N PRO A 102 1.73 -0.62 -17.13
CA PRO A 102 2.37 0.03 -18.29
C PRO A 102 2.47 1.55 -18.21
N ASP A 103 1.58 2.21 -17.47
CA ASP A 103 1.57 3.66 -17.28
C ASP A 103 2.35 4.14 -16.05
N GLY A 104 3.01 3.23 -15.35
CA GLY A 104 3.76 3.49 -14.14
C GLY A 104 2.89 3.54 -12.86
N SER A 105 1.58 3.31 -12.93
CA SER A 105 0.76 3.21 -11.72
C SER A 105 1.01 1.90 -10.97
N PRO A 106 0.81 1.88 -9.62
CA PRO A 106 1.09 0.71 -8.80
C PRO A 106 0.17 -0.47 -9.10
N ARG A 107 0.72 -1.69 -9.17
CA ARG A 107 -0.03 -2.95 -9.26
C ARG A 107 -0.57 -3.46 -7.93
N PHE A 108 0.07 -3.10 -6.83
CA PHE A 108 -0.32 -3.44 -5.46
C PHE A 108 -0.58 -2.17 -4.67
N ARG A 109 -1.48 -2.23 -3.68
CA ARG A 109 -1.71 -1.09 -2.79
C ARG A 109 -0.47 -0.78 -1.98
N MET A 110 0.21 -1.82 -1.51
CA MET A 110 1.42 -1.67 -0.72
C MET A 110 2.43 -2.77 -0.97
N ILE A 111 3.70 -2.45 -0.66
CA ILE A 111 4.79 -3.42 -0.59
C ILE A 111 5.26 -3.54 0.86
N TYR A 112 5.47 -4.78 1.32
CA TYR A 112 6.09 -5.07 2.61
C TYR A 112 7.48 -5.65 2.43
N VAL A 113 8.47 -5.05 3.10
CA VAL A 113 9.88 -5.48 3.13
C VAL A 113 10.24 -5.84 4.57
N ASN A 114 10.53 -7.11 4.83
CA ASN A 114 10.79 -7.62 6.16
C ASN A 114 12.24 -7.43 6.64
N GLY A 115 12.57 -8.05 7.78
CA GLY A 115 13.90 -8.01 8.39
C GLY A 115 14.97 -8.79 7.64
N GLY A 116 16.25 -8.52 7.96
CA GLY A 116 17.43 -9.17 7.38
C GLY A 116 18.62 -8.23 7.23
N LEU A 117 19.31 -8.25 6.10
CA LEU A 117 20.47 -7.43 5.80
C LEU A 117 20.16 -6.35 4.76
N ALA A 118 19.90 -5.13 5.20
CA ALA A 118 19.45 -4.01 4.37
C ALA A 118 20.41 -3.67 3.21
N GLY A 119 21.70 -3.51 3.48
CA GLY A 119 22.70 -3.15 2.47
C GLY A 119 22.83 -4.17 1.34
N PRO A 120 23.02 -5.47 1.64
CA PRO A 120 23.03 -6.53 0.63
C PRO A 120 21.72 -6.63 -0.16
N HIS A 121 20.55 -6.54 0.50
CA HIS A 121 19.26 -6.56 -0.17
C HIS A 121 19.12 -5.40 -1.16
N GLY A 122 19.33 -4.17 -0.71
CA GLY A 122 19.25 -3.00 -1.58
C GLY A 122 20.28 -3.01 -2.72
N ARG A 123 21.44 -3.67 -2.55
CA ARG A 123 22.41 -3.88 -3.61
C ARG A 123 21.90 -4.86 -4.66
N SER A 124 21.25 -5.96 -4.24
CA SER A 124 20.74 -6.98 -5.16
C SER A 124 19.61 -6.48 -6.05
N LEU A 125 18.86 -5.46 -5.62
CA LEU A 125 17.88 -4.76 -6.47
C LEU A 125 18.52 -4.10 -7.72
N GLY A 126 19.82 -3.79 -7.67
CA GLY A 126 20.44 -2.98 -8.72
C GLY A 126 19.98 -1.51 -8.69
N ALA A 127 20.48 -0.68 -9.58
CA ALA A 127 20.04 0.71 -9.69
C ALA A 127 18.59 0.80 -10.17
N ASP A 128 18.27 0.03 -11.19
CA ASP A 128 16.96 0.04 -11.86
C ASP A 128 15.85 -0.51 -10.95
N GLY A 129 16.10 -1.61 -10.21
CA GLY A 129 15.15 -2.14 -9.23
C GLY A 129 14.87 -1.16 -8.09
N ARG A 130 15.90 -0.45 -7.58
CA ARG A 130 15.69 0.60 -6.59
C ARG A 130 14.90 1.78 -7.16
N GLU A 131 15.08 2.13 -8.44
CA GLU A 131 14.28 3.17 -9.08
C GLU A 131 12.82 2.72 -9.24
N ARG A 132 12.55 1.46 -9.58
CA ARG A 132 11.18 0.91 -9.60
C ARG A 132 10.47 1.04 -8.26
N PHE A 133 11.16 0.81 -7.13
CA PHE A 133 10.58 1.07 -5.80
C PHE A 133 10.26 2.55 -5.59
N ARG A 134 11.15 3.45 -6.01
CA ARG A 134 10.90 4.91 -5.90
C ARG A 134 9.73 5.35 -6.76
N GLU A 135 9.65 4.86 -8.00
CA GLU A 135 8.52 5.10 -8.90
C GLU A 135 7.23 4.60 -8.30
N TYR A 136 7.24 3.37 -7.79
CA TYR A 136 6.10 2.75 -7.14
C TYR A 136 5.53 3.63 -6.01
N VAL A 137 6.38 4.10 -5.09
CA VAL A 137 5.96 4.96 -3.99
C VAL A 137 5.54 6.35 -4.48
N ARG A 138 6.29 6.93 -5.40
CA ARG A 138 5.99 8.25 -6.00
C ARG A 138 4.64 8.28 -6.70
N ASN A 139 4.27 7.17 -7.32
CA ASN A 139 3.06 7.01 -8.12
C ASN A 139 1.88 6.43 -7.32
N GLY A 140 2.00 6.32 -5.99
CA GLY A 140 0.87 6.06 -5.10
C GLY A 140 0.91 4.74 -4.33
N GLY A 141 1.83 3.83 -4.62
CA GLY A 141 1.98 2.58 -3.86
C GLY A 141 2.59 2.82 -2.49
N SER A 142 2.01 2.25 -1.43
CA SER A 142 2.52 2.40 -0.07
C SER A 142 3.61 1.39 0.25
N TYR A 143 4.41 1.67 1.28
CA TYR A 143 5.53 0.87 1.72
C TYR A 143 5.46 0.63 3.23
N LEU A 144 5.71 -0.60 3.65
CA LEU A 144 5.97 -0.94 5.05
C LEU A 144 7.32 -1.68 5.11
N GLY A 145 8.21 -1.22 5.97
CA GLY A 145 9.48 -1.90 6.22
C GLY A 145 9.69 -2.19 7.70
N THR A 146 10.01 -3.46 8.05
CA THR A 146 10.44 -3.84 9.41
C THR A 146 11.93 -4.10 9.44
N CYS A 147 12.63 -3.69 10.50
CA CYS A 147 14.07 -3.90 10.70
C CYS A 147 14.91 -3.49 9.47
N ALA A 148 15.41 -4.45 8.67
CA ALA A 148 16.15 -4.19 7.43
C ALA A 148 15.33 -3.35 6.44
N GLY A 149 14.01 -3.57 6.34
CA GLY A 149 13.10 -2.79 5.52
C GLY A 149 13.06 -1.31 5.93
N ALA A 150 13.10 -1.01 7.24
CA ALA A 150 13.15 0.36 7.73
C ALA A 150 14.48 1.07 7.36
N TYR A 151 15.62 0.35 7.42
CA TYR A 151 16.89 0.88 6.92
C TYR A 151 16.86 1.16 5.42
N VAL A 152 16.40 0.18 4.63
CA VAL A 152 16.37 0.30 3.15
C VAL A 152 15.50 1.48 2.70
N ALA A 153 14.42 1.78 3.41
CA ALA A 153 13.54 2.91 3.10
C ALA A 153 14.25 4.27 3.26
N SER A 154 15.23 4.40 4.15
CA SER A 154 15.90 5.65 4.50
C SER A 154 16.90 6.12 3.42
N SER A 155 17.41 7.35 3.58
CA SER A 155 18.50 7.88 2.74
C SER A 155 19.88 7.40 3.17
N GLY A 156 20.02 6.91 4.40
CA GLY A 156 21.27 6.46 4.99
C GLY A 156 21.17 6.41 6.51
N TYR A 157 22.32 6.20 7.16
CA TYR A 157 22.38 6.07 8.61
C TYR A 157 23.46 6.96 9.22
N ILE A 158 23.30 7.25 10.51
CA ILE A 158 24.27 7.93 11.34
C ILE A 158 24.92 6.86 12.23
N ASP A 159 26.23 6.74 12.17
CA ASP A 159 26.99 5.76 12.94
C ASP A 159 27.19 6.18 14.39
N SER A 160 27.80 5.31 15.20
CA SER A 160 28.10 5.58 16.63
C SER A 160 29.08 6.73 16.87
N LYS A 161 29.73 7.23 15.82
CA LYS A 161 30.64 8.39 15.84
C LYS A 161 29.98 9.67 15.34
N GLU A 162 28.67 9.68 15.23
CA GLU A 162 27.86 10.81 14.72
C GLU A 162 28.18 11.19 13.27
N TYR A 163 28.74 10.26 12.50
CA TYR A 163 29.00 10.47 11.08
C TYR A 163 27.80 10.00 10.25
N TYR A 164 27.27 10.89 9.42
CA TYR A 164 26.23 10.55 8.45
C TYR A 164 26.84 9.94 7.20
N ALA A 165 26.39 8.74 6.86
CA ALA A 165 26.74 8.08 5.62
C ALA A 165 25.49 7.87 4.75
N PRO A 166 25.35 8.62 3.62
CA PRO A 166 24.39 8.26 2.58
C PRO A 166 24.66 6.84 2.09
N HIS A 167 23.64 6.03 1.97
CA HIS A 167 23.80 4.63 1.59
C HIS A 167 23.32 4.38 0.16
N LYS A 168 24.25 4.24 -0.79
CA LYS A 168 23.94 4.12 -2.24
C LYS A 168 23.01 2.96 -2.61
N ASN A 169 22.85 1.97 -1.73
CA ASN A 169 21.97 0.84 -1.95
C ASN A 169 20.62 0.99 -1.25
N TYR A 170 20.37 2.10 -0.54
CA TYR A 170 19.06 2.37 0.06
C TYR A 170 18.13 3.07 -0.93
N LEU A 171 16.84 2.99 -0.65
CA LEU A 171 15.80 3.51 -1.53
C LEU A 171 15.65 5.03 -1.42
N GLY A 172 15.83 5.59 -0.21
CA GLY A 172 15.60 7.01 0.03
C GLY A 172 14.13 7.45 -0.19
N ILE A 173 13.19 6.53 -0.10
CA ILE A 173 11.75 6.81 -0.17
C ILE A 173 11.24 7.54 1.08
N TRP A 174 11.90 7.36 2.21
CA TRP A 174 11.93 8.30 3.31
C TRP A 174 13.26 9.05 3.27
N PRO A 175 13.30 10.36 2.97
CA PRO A 175 14.56 11.08 2.80
C PRO A 175 15.30 11.40 4.10
N GLY A 176 14.80 10.87 5.23
CA GLY A 176 15.43 10.98 6.54
C GLY A 176 16.57 10.02 6.76
N ARG A 177 17.19 10.17 7.92
CA ARG A 177 18.34 9.39 8.40
C ARG A 177 17.91 8.47 9.53
N THR A 178 18.54 7.31 9.62
CA THR A 178 18.36 6.37 10.73
C THR A 178 19.58 6.33 11.62
N ARG A 179 19.39 5.91 12.87
CA ARG A 179 20.44 5.51 13.80
C ARG A 179 20.24 4.05 14.18
N ASP A 180 21.33 3.29 14.30
CA ASP A 180 21.29 1.90 14.79
C ASP A 180 21.02 1.91 16.31
N THR A 181 20.19 0.99 16.78
CA THR A 181 19.97 0.79 18.21
C THR A 181 21.14 0.05 18.88
N TYR A 182 21.94 -0.70 18.11
CA TYR A 182 22.99 -1.61 18.60
C TYR A 182 22.50 -2.63 19.64
N LEU A 183 21.21 -3.00 19.56
CA LEU A 183 20.57 -3.94 20.47
C LEU A 183 20.06 -5.17 19.71
N ALA A 184 20.52 -6.34 20.14
CA ALA A 184 20.09 -7.62 19.61
C ALA A 184 19.37 -8.44 20.67
N ASP A 185 18.43 -9.28 20.24
CA ASP A 185 17.65 -10.20 21.09
C ASP A 185 17.01 -9.50 22.31
N LYS A 186 16.29 -8.43 22.03
CA LYS A 186 15.56 -7.65 23.03
C LYS A 186 14.06 -7.72 22.79
N TRP A 187 13.34 -7.45 23.85
CA TRP A 187 11.89 -7.30 23.82
C TRP A 187 11.57 -5.90 24.33
N PHE A 188 10.91 -5.11 23.47
CA PHE A 188 10.58 -3.73 23.76
C PHE A 188 9.11 -3.59 24.15
N THR A 189 8.84 -2.66 25.05
CA THR A 189 7.54 -1.99 25.16
C THR A 189 7.62 -0.71 24.31
N MET A 190 6.58 -0.42 23.56
CA MET A 190 6.48 0.80 22.77
C MET A 190 5.22 1.55 23.12
N TYR A 191 5.35 2.87 23.19
CA TYR A 191 4.24 3.80 23.40
C TYR A 191 3.81 4.39 22.07
N MET A 192 2.50 4.41 21.82
CA MET A 192 1.92 5.12 20.69
C MET A 192 1.87 6.62 20.99
N GLU A 193 2.09 7.42 19.97
CA GLU A 193 1.76 8.85 20.06
C GLU A 193 0.26 9.02 20.30
N PRO A 194 -0.17 10.01 21.12
CA PRO A 194 -1.60 10.16 21.45
C PRO A 194 -2.54 10.32 20.25
N ASP A 195 -2.04 10.94 19.19
CA ASP A 195 -2.77 11.15 17.93
C ASP A 195 -2.37 10.13 16.85
N CYS A 196 -1.86 8.97 17.25
CA CYS A 196 -1.41 7.96 16.33
C CYS A 196 -2.56 7.48 15.41
N PRO A 197 -2.42 7.57 14.09
CA PRO A 197 -3.48 7.17 13.16
C PRO A 197 -3.81 5.68 13.21
N LEU A 198 -2.96 4.85 13.81
CA LEU A 198 -3.21 3.42 14.01
C LEU A 198 -4.36 3.17 14.98
N LEU A 199 -4.65 4.10 15.89
CA LEU A 199 -5.77 4.06 16.83
C LEU A 199 -7.14 4.11 16.13
N LYS A 200 -7.17 4.44 14.84
CA LYS A 200 -8.39 4.31 14.01
C LYS A 200 -8.81 2.85 13.85
N TYR A 201 -7.86 1.91 13.87
CA TYR A 201 -8.08 0.50 13.56
C TYR A 201 -8.29 -0.34 14.82
N TYR A 202 -7.47 -0.14 15.85
CA TYR A 202 -7.51 -0.87 17.12
C TYR A 202 -7.25 0.08 18.28
N ASP A 203 -7.79 -0.25 19.46
CA ASP A 203 -7.64 0.57 20.68
C ASP A 203 -6.42 0.22 21.53
N PHE A 204 -5.77 -0.91 21.26
CA PHE A 204 -4.56 -1.38 21.97
C PHE A 204 -4.71 -1.32 23.49
N GLY A 205 -5.79 -1.90 24.02
CA GLY A 205 -6.08 -1.92 25.46
C GLY A 205 -6.42 -0.55 26.06
N GLY A 206 -6.36 0.52 25.30
CA GLY A 206 -6.67 1.89 25.73
C GLY A 206 -5.56 2.57 26.53
N ASP A 207 -4.40 1.93 26.73
CA ASP A 207 -3.26 2.46 27.48
C ASP A 207 -2.12 2.99 26.58
N LEU A 208 -2.31 2.96 25.27
CA LEU A 208 -1.35 3.42 24.24
C LEU A 208 -0.03 2.63 24.24
N LYS A 209 -0.01 1.41 24.76
CA LYS A 209 1.18 0.57 24.82
C LYS A 209 1.02 -0.68 23.98
N VAL A 210 2.13 -1.16 23.43
CA VAL A 210 2.26 -2.51 22.91
C VAL A 210 3.52 -3.12 23.50
N GLU A 211 3.36 -4.21 24.24
CA GLU A 211 4.44 -4.86 24.98
C GLU A 211 5.03 -6.04 24.20
N ASN A 212 6.24 -6.44 24.62
CA ASN A 212 6.91 -7.65 24.14
C ASN A 212 7.11 -7.71 22.61
N ILE A 213 7.49 -6.59 21.98
CA ILE A 213 7.85 -6.53 20.56
C ILE A 213 9.31 -6.96 20.41
N TYR A 214 9.53 -8.06 19.67
CA TYR A 214 10.89 -8.56 19.43
C TYR A 214 11.74 -7.57 18.61
N HIS A 215 12.98 -7.36 19.02
CA HIS A 215 13.91 -6.43 18.41
C HIS A 215 15.29 -7.05 18.17
N LEU A 216 15.83 -6.83 16.96
CA LEU A 216 17.13 -7.29 16.52
C LEU A 216 17.83 -6.27 15.64
N ASN A 217 18.61 -5.37 16.25
CA ASN A 217 19.43 -4.36 15.55
C ASN A 217 18.67 -3.47 14.54
N GLY A 218 17.39 -3.25 14.75
CA GLY A 218 16.62 -2.33 13.90
C GLY A 218 16.95 -0.86 14.18
N PRO A 219 16.63 0.07 13.27
CA PRO A 219 16.95 1.48 13.41
C PRO A 219 15.91 2.26 14.20
N TYR A 220 16.28 3.42 14.72
CA TYR A 220 15.33 4.47 15.07
C TYR A 220 15.50 5.70 14.16
N ALA A 221 14.45 6.51 14.05
CA ALA A 221 14.48 7.70 13.21
C ALA A 221 15.32 8.79 13.87
N ALA A 222 16.25 9.40 13.14
CA ALA A 222 17.00 10.57 13.57
C ALA A 222 16.13 11.81 13.35
N LEU A 223 15.43 12.26 14.41
CA LEU A 223 14.47 13.36 14.36
C LEU A 223 14.91 14.60 15.15
N GLU A 224 16.09 14.58 15.74
CA GLU A 224 16.62 15.76 16.42
C GLU A 224 16.87 16.88 15.40
N PRO A 225 16.76 18.17 15.81
CA PRO A 225 16.92 19.29 14.89
C PRO A 225 18.22 19.29 14.09
N GLN A 226 19.32 18.81 14.66
CA GLN A 226 20.61 18.69 13.98
C GLN A 226 20.62 17.62 12.90
N ASP A 227 19.70 16.66 12.94
CA ASP A 227 19.58 15.58 11.96
C ASP A 227 18.74 15.99 10.74
N MET A 228 18.16 17.18 10.76
CA MET A 228 17.32 17.73 9.70
C MET A 228 16.23 16.74 9.24
N PRO A 229 15.28 16.40 10.12
CA PRO A 229 14.23 15.45 9.79
C PRO A 229 13.39 15.96 8.62
N PRO A 230 12.98 15.08 7.70
CA PRO A 230 12.14 15.49 6.59
C PRO A 230 10.78 16.02 7.07
N ALA A 231 10.32 17.11 6.47
CA ALA A 231 8.96 17.58 6.68
C ALA A 231 7.95 16.51 6.27
N GLY A 232 6.88 16.32 7.02
CA GLY A 232 5.88 15.28 6.79
C GLY A 232 6.24 13.91 7.41
N THR A 233 7.34 13.81 8.16
CA THR A 233 7.60 12.63 8.99
C THR A 233 6.70 12.69 10.23
N LEU A 234 5.91 11.63 10.41
CA LEU A 234 4.99 11.46 11.52
C LEU A 234 5.50 10.35 12.45
N PRO A 235 5.92 10.65 13.69
CA PRO A 235 6.16 9.63 14.69
C PRO A 235 4.89 8.82 14.97
N LEU A 236 5.02 7.51 15.09
CA LEU A 236 3.92 6.60 15.41
C LEU A 236 4.11 5.95 16.77
N LEU A 237 5.31 5.39 17.02
CA LEU A 237 5.65 4.74 18.28
C LEU A 237 7.04 5.16 18.76
N ARG A 238 7.17 5.25 20.10
CA ARG A 238 8.44 5.44 20.80
C ARG A 238 8.74 4.23 21.67
N VAL A 239 10.02 3.92 21.80
CA VAL A 239 10.46 2.81 22.65
C VAL A 239 10.55 3.25 24.12
N ASP A 240 10.14 2.34 25.02
CA ASP A 240 10.41 2.38 26.46
C ASP A 240 11.60 1.46 26.75
N TYR A 241 12.77 2.06 26.91
CA TYR A 241 14.00 1.29 27.15
C TYR A 241 15.01 2.11 27.94
N ASP A 242 15.00 1.98 29.25
CA ASP A 242 15.81 2.75 30.19
C ASP A 242 17.28 2.27 30.30
N THR A 243 17.61 1.14 29.68
CA THR A 243 18.97 0.59 29.73
C THR A 243 19.83 1.22 28.62
N ILE A 244 21.00 1.74 29.01
CA ILE A 244 21.97 2.31 28.07
C ILE A 244 22.54 1.19 27.19
N PRO A 245 22.51 1.29 25.84
CA PRO A 245 23.12 0.34 24.96
C PRO A 245 24.63 0.24 25.17
N PRO A 246 25.28 -0.92 24.89
CA PRO A 246 26.73 -1.06 24.99
C PRO A 246 27.50 -0.11 24.07
N VAL A 247 26.88 0.33 22.98
CA VAL A 247 27.42 1.23 21.96
C VAL A 247 26.32 2.23 21.59
N GLY A 248 26.70 3.48 21.38
CA GLY A 248 25.77 4.54 20.97
C GLY A 248 25.05 5.24 22.14
N PRO A 249 24.19 6.21 21.86
CA PRO A 249 23.41 6.94 22.86
C PRO A 249 22.27 6.09 23.43
N SER A 250 21.63 6.60 24.50
CA SER A 250 20.36 6.04 24.96
C SER A 250 19.32 6.04 23.86
N ILE A 251 18.54 4.97 23.80
CA ILE A 251 17.42 4.84 22.85
C ILE A 251 16.07 5.09 23.54
N ASP A 252 16.06 5.33 24.84
CA ASP A 252 14.82 5.60 25.55
C ASP A 252 14.07 6.79 24.93
N ASN A 253 12.76 6.61 24.76
CA ASN A 253 11.88 7.58 24.14
C ASN A 253 12.22 7.93 22.66
N GLN A 254 13.11 7.19 22.00
CA GLN A 254 13.39 7.41 20.59
C GLN A 254 12.25 6.87 19.70
N VAL A 255 12.06 7.50 18.53
CA VAL A 255 11.03 7.11 17.57
C VAL A 255 11.47 5.85 16.82
N THR A 256 10.86 4.74 17.17
CA THR A 256 11.15 3.42 16.59
C THR A 256 10.13 2.97 15.54
N CYS A 257 9.03 3.71 15.39
CA CYS A 257 8.12 3.58 14.26
C CYS A 257 7.67 4.97 13.78
N TRP A 258 7.73 5.18 12.46
CA TRP A 258 7.34 6.44 11.83
C TRP A 258 6.69 6.22 10.48
N ALA A 259 5.86 7.16 10.07
CA ALA A 259 5.29 7.25 8.74
C ALA A 259 5.79 8.50 8.02
N TYR A 260 5.77 8.46 6.69
CA TYR A 260 6.10 9.57 5.82
C TYR A 260 5.26 9.53 4.55
N LYS A 261 4.79 10.67 4.12
CA LYS A 261 4.12 10.83 2.82
C LYS A 261 4.63 12.09 2.14
N ALA A 262 5.21 11.97 0.96
CA ALA A 262 5.84 13.09 0.26
C ALA A 262 4.81 14.13 -0.21
N ASN A 263 3.65 13.68 -0.67
CA ASN A 263 2.52 14.50 -1.13
C ASN A 263 1.26 13.59 -1.26
N GLU A 264 0.13 14.17 -1.64
CA GLU A 264 -1.14 13.44 -1.77
C GLU A 264 -1.13 12.33 -2.84
N ALA A 265 -0.36 12.50 -3.91
CA ALA A 265 -0.26 11.52 -4.99
C ALA A 265 0.64 10.33 -4.63
N ALA A 266 1.61 10.53 -3.73
CA ALA A 266 2.52 9.48 -3.30
C ALA A 266 1.83 8.50 -2.32
N GLY A 267 2.34 7.28 -2.25
CA GLY A 267 1.99 6.33 -1.19
C GLY A 267 2.62 6.69 0.14
N THR A 268 2.14 6.07 1.21
CA THR A 268 2.68 6.23 2.56
C THR A 268 3.83 5.25 2.79
N VAL A 269 4.93 5.75 3.34
CA VAL A 269 6.09 4.95 3.77
C VAL A 269 6.02 4.78 5.28
N ILE A 270 5.93 3.54 5.76
CA ILE A 270 5.96 3.20 7.18
C ILE A 270 7.26 2.44 7.45
N SER A 271 7.97 2.85 8.47
CA SER A 271 9.21 2.20 8.93
C SER A 271 9.06 1.78 10.38
N MET A 272 9.31 0.51 10.66
CA MET A 272 9.24 -0.08 12.00
C MET A 272 10.57 -0.72 12.35
N SER A 273 11.12 -0.34 13.49
CA SER A 273 12.41 -0.81 13.99
C SER A 273 12.44 -2.32 14.30
N SER A 274 11.37 -2.81 14.86
CA SER A 274 11.25 -4.14 15.48
C SER A 274 10.38 -5.09 14.65
N HIS A 275 10.11 -6.27 15.19
CA HIS A 275 9.47 -7.39 14.50
C HIS A 275 8.10 -7.74 15.11
N PRO A 276 7.02 -7.00 14.81
CA PRO A 276 5.67 -7.37 15.25
C PRO A 276 5.04 -8.49 14.42
N GLU A 277 5.66 -8.86 13.30
CA GLU A 277 5.07 -9.71 12.26
C GLU A 277 5.00 -11.20 12.56
N GLU A 278 5.60 -11.67 13.67
CA GLU A 278 5.74 -13.13 13.97
C GLU A 278 4.70 -13.68 14.94
N VAL A 279 3.64 -12.94 15.20
CA VAL A 279 2.64 -13.32 16.20
C VAL A 279 1.29 -13.63 15.56
N THR A 280 0.55 -14.55 16.21
CA THR A 280 -0.74 -15.04 15.71
C THR A 280 -1.93 -14.46 16.47
N GLU A 281 -1.71 -13.72 17.55
CA GLU A 281 -2.76 -13.18 18.40
C GLU A 281 -2.28 -11.96 19.22
N GLY A 282 -3.23 -11.24 19.81
CA GLY A 282 -3.00 -10.12 20.73
C GLY A 282 -2.58 -8.83 20.05
N GLU A 283 -2.16 -7.86 20.87
CA GLU A 283 -1.90 -6.48 20.41
C GLU A 283 -0.78 -6.37 19.37
N ARG A 284 0.20 -7.25 19.39
CA ARG A 284 1.26 -7.27 18.37
C ARG A 284 0.73 -7.68 17.00
N LEU A 285 -0.22 -8.62 16.93
CA LEU A 285 -0.93 -8.94 15.69
C LEU A 285 -1.77 -7.74 15.24
N HIS A 286 -2.49 -7.11 16.16
CA HIS A 286 -3.27 -5.90 15.88
C HIS A 286 -2.36 -4.76 15.40
N LEU A 287 -1.17 -4.60 15.96
CA LEU A 287 -0.20 -3.60 15.53
C LEU A 287 0.24 -3.82 14.08
N MET A 288 0.62 -5.06 13.74
CA MET A 288 0.99 -5.39 12.35
C MET A 288 -0.21 -5.22 11.40
N ALA A 289 -1.40 -5.64 11.81
CA ALA A 289 -2.63 -5.45 11.04
C ALA A 289 -2.94 -3.96 10.84
N ALA A 290 -2.78 -3.13 11.87
CA ALA A 290 -2.96 -1.68 11.77
C ALA A 290 -1.96 -1.03 10.80
N PHE A 291 -0.70 -1.47 10.78
CA PHE A 291 0.28 -1.00 9.80
C PHE A 291 -0.15 -1.32 8.37
N LEU A 292 -0.58 -2.56 8.11
CA LEU A 292 -1.06 -2.97 6.80
C LEU A 292 -2.28 -2.14 6.37
N GLN A 293 -3.27 -1.99 7.26
CA GLN A 293 -4.49 -1.21 6.99
C GLN A 293 -4.15 0.26 6.73
N TYR A 294 -3.30 0.86 7.57
CA TYR A 294 -2.90 2.26 7.40
C TYR A 294 -2.14 2.48 6.09
N ALA A 295 -1.25 1.56 5.71
CA ALA A 295 -0.56 1.63 4.43
C ALA A 295 -1.53 1.52 3.24
N MET A 296 -2.45 0.55 3.27
CA MET A 296 -3.43 0.31 2.21
C MET A 296 -4.46 1.43 2.07
N ASP A 297 -4.90 2.03 3.18
CA ASP A 297 -5.85 3.15 3.19
C ASP A 297 -5.22 4.48 2.75
N ASN A 298 -3.89 4.59 2.76
CA ASN A 298 -3.17 5.81 2.44
C ASN A 298 -2.30 5.70 1.18
N THR A 299 -2.75 4.89 0.22
CA THR A 299 -2.23 4.90 -1.14
C THR A 299 -2.45 6.26 -1.82
N GLY A 300 -1.76 6.51 -2.92
CA GLY A 300 -1.99 7.72 -3.72
C GLY A 300 -3.36 7.72 -4.38
N SER A 301 -3.86 8.91 -4.69
CA SER A 301 -5.11 9.06 -5.44
C SER A 301 -4.96 8.56 -6.88
N PRO A 302 -6.00 7.97 -7.48
CA PRO A 302 -5.99 7.60 -8.89
C PRO A 302 -5.72 8.79 -9.81
N VAL A 303 -5.04 8.53 -10.93
CA VAL A 303 -4.69 9.56 -11.91
C VAL A 303 -5.72 9.61 -13.03
N VAL A 304 -6.18 10.81 -13.39
CA VAL A 304 -7.02 11.04 -14.56
C VAL A 304 -6.16 11.10 -15.80
N LYS A 305 -6.42 10.24 -16.80
CA LYS A 305 -5.69 10.19 -18.09
C LYS A 305 -5.95 11.41 -18.99
N GLY A 306 -7.01 12.14 -18.74
CA GLY A 306 -7.38 13.37 -19.44
C GLY A 306 -8.88 13.54 -19.56
N GLU A 307 -9.25 14.67 -20.18
CA GLU A 307 -10.63 15.00 -20.49
C GLU A 307 -11.04 14.43 -21.85
N LEU A 308 -12.24 13.86 -21.93
CA LEU A 308 -12.85 13.42 -23.19
C LEU A 308 -13.68 14.55 -23.79
N VAL A 309 -13.44 14.82 -25.07
CA VAL A 309 -14.14 15.86 -25.83
C VAL A 309 -15.21 15.23 -26.69
N SER A 310 -16.45 15.78 -26.66
CA SER A 310 -17.56 15.25 -27.44
C SER A 310 -17.25 15.19 -28.94
N GLY A 311 -17.47 14.03 -29.56
CA GLY A 311 -17.21 13.77 -30.97
C GLY A 311 -15.75 13.42 -31.31
N GLN A 312 -14.86 13.36 -30.31
CA GLN A 312 -13.45 12.96 -30.51
C GLN A 312 -13.22 11.56 -29.96
N VAL A 313 -12.44 10.77 -30.65
CA VAL A 313 -11.96 9.46 -30.21
C VAL A 313 -10.59 9.63 -29.57
N ARG A 314 -10.43 9.10 -28.36
CA ARG A 314 -9.15 9.01 -27.69
C ARG A 314 -8.60 7.60 -27.82
N GLU A 315 -7.40 7.49 -28.42
CA GLU A 315 -6.71 6.22 -28.63
C GLU A 315 -5.69 5.98 -27.51
N MET A 316 -5.82 4.87 -26.81
CA MET A 316 -4.94 4.41 -25.74
C MET A 316 -4.07 3.28 -26.29
N ASN A 317 -2.98 3.62 -26.99
CA ASN A 317 -2.18 2.66 -27.77
C ASN A 317 -0.67 2.78 -27.57
N LYS A 318 -0.22 3.67 -26.66
CA LYS A 318 1.19 3.88 -26.39
C LYS A 318 1.75 2.80 -25.48
N ALA A 319 2.98 2.40 -25.72
CA ALA A 319 3.74 1.53 -24.82
C ALA A 319 4.38 2.34 -23.67
N SER A 320 4.88 1.68 -22.65
CA SER A 320 5.52 2.34 -21.47
C SER A 320 6.74 3.16 -21.89
N GLU A 321 7.52 2.66 -22.83
CA GLU A 321 8.73 3.31 -23.36
C GLU A 321 8.46 4.55 -24.20
N ASP A 322 7.23 4.77 -24.67
CA ASP A 322 6.84 5.98 -25.39
C ASP A 322 6.81 7.23 -24.52
N ALA A 323 6.94 7.08 -23.18
CA ALA A 323 6.91 8.16 -22.19
C ALA A 323 5.68 9.08 -22.33
N ALA A 324 4.53 8.50 -22.66
CA ALA A 324 3.25 9.17 -22.82
C ALA A 324 2.18 8.50 -21.95
N PRO A 325 2.29 8.58 -20.60
CA PRO A 325 1.45 7.82 -19.66
C PRO A 325 -0.04 8.12 -19.80
N GLU A 326 -0.42 9.29 -20.31
CA GLU A 326 -1.80 9.67 -20.56
C GLU A 326 -2.45 8.97 -21.77
N PHE A 327 -1.65 8.29 -22.62
CA PHE A 327 -2.09 7.51 -23.79
C PHE A 327 -1.68 6.04 -23.74
N THR A 328 -1.12 5.59 -22.63
CA THR A 328 -0.59 4.23 -22.46
C THR A 328 -1.73 3.20 -22.50
N LYS A 329 -1.45 2.04 -23.08
CA LYS A 329 -2.29 0.84 -23.03
C LYS A 329 -2.64 0.49 -21.60
N ILE A 330 -3.79 -0.16 -21.38
CA ILE A 330 -4.24 -0.58 -20.05
C ILE A 330 -3.71 -1.97 -19.70
N GLY A 331 -3.17 -2.14 -18.50
CA GLY A 331 -2.71 -3.43 -17.98
C GLY A 331 -3.84 -4.26 -17.36
N ASP A 332 -3.49 -5.47 -16.99
CA ASP A 332 -4.39 -6.42 -16.32
C ASP A 332 -4.92 -5.87 -14.99
N ARG A 333 -6.24 -5.99 -14.76
CA ARG A 333 -6.92 -5.48 -13.55
C ARG A 333 -6.71 -3.97 -13.27
N GLN A 334 -6.24 -3.21 -14.24
CA GLN A 334 -5.99 -1.78 -14.12
C GLN A 334 -7.25 -0.98 -14.45
N TYR A 335 -7.39 0.20 -13.82
CA TYR A 335 -8.32 1.25 -14.24
C TYR A 335 -7.61 2.37 -14.97
N HIS A 336 -8.19 2.84 -16.05
CA HIS A 336 -7.92 4.16 -16.63
C HIS A 336 -9.13 5.08 -16.40
N HIS A 337 -8.89 6.23 -15.80
CA HIS A 337 -9.91 7.21 -15.50
C HIS A 337 -9.82 8.42 -16.42
N PHE A 338 -10.97 8.86 -16.90
CA PHE A 338 -11.14 10.04 -17.71
C PHE A 338 -12.20 10.95 -17.08
N THR A 339 -12.22 12.22 -17.51
CA THR A 339 -13.30 13.14 -17.16
C THR A 339 -14.02 13.64 -18.39
N VAL A 340 -15.26 14.09 -18.25
CA VAL A 340 -16.01 14.84 -19.23
C VAL A 340 -16.91 15.84 -18.51
N ASP A 341 -16.93 17.08 -19.00
CA ASP A 341 -17.88 18.08 -18.51
C ASP A 341 -19.19 18.03 -19.30
N VAL A 342 -20.29 17.74 -18.61
CA VAL A 342 -21.63 17.63 -19.18
C VAL A 342 -22.36 18.96 -19.04
N PRO A 343 -22.65 19.69 -20.13
CA PRO A 343 -23.36 20.97 -20.08
C PRO A 343 -24.79 20.83 -19.55
N LYS A 344 -25.33 21.91 -18.99
CA LYS A 344 -26.76 22.00 -18.65
C LYS A 344 -27.61 21.77 -19.89
N ARG A 345 -28.70 21.00 -19.72
CA ARG A 345 -29.66 20.66 -20.80
C ARG A 345 -29.17 19.64 -21.83
N THR A 346 -28.06 18.95 -21.61
CA THR A 346 -27.66 17.79 -22.41
C THR A 346 -28.79 16.75 -22.36
N ARG A 347 -29.29 16.35 -23.54
CA ARG A 347 -30.41 15.37 -23.63
C ARG A 347 -29.91 13.94 -23.56
N LYS A 348 -28.69 13.70 -24.05
CA LYS A 348 -28.12 12.38 -24.14
C LYS A 348 -26.59 12.45 -24.05
N LEU A 349 -26.00 11.59 -23.25
CA LEU A 349 -24.58 11.31 -23.22
C LEU A 349 -24.39 9.86 -23.63
N ILE A 350 -23.59 9.62 -24.67
CA ILE A 350 -23.21 8.28 -25.14
C ILE A 350 -21.74 8.14 -24.90
N ILE A 351 -21.34 7.06 -24.21
CA ILE A 351 -19.94 6.72 -23.95
C ILE A 351 -19.67 5.41 -24.65
N THR A 352 -18.66 5.34 -25.50
CA THR A 352 -18.31 4.14 -26.27
C THR A 352 -16.86 3.74 -25.98
N LEU A 353 -16.65 2.44 -25.80
CA LEU A 353 -15.37 1.78 -25.63
C LEU A 353 -15.21 0.70 -26.69
N GLU A 354 -14.05 0.68 -27.33
CA GLU A 354 -13.65 -0.37 -28.30
C GLU A 354 -12.27 -0.91 -27.88
N SER A 355 -12.19 -2.18 -27.48
CA SER A 355 -10.92 -2.86 -27.17
C SER A 355 -10.42 -3.66 -28.37
N ALA A 356 -9.14 -4.05 -28.30
CA ALA A 356 -8.61 -5.04 -29.23
C ALA A 356 -9.33 -6.40 -29.07
N ASP A 357 -9.42 -7.16 -30.14
CA ASP A 357 -10.08 -8.47 -30.13
C ASP A 357 -9.43 -9.45 -29.14
N GLY A 358 -10.27 -10.20 -28.47
CA GLY A 358 -9.86 -11.23 -27.51
C GLY A 358 -9.50 -10.68 -26.11
N PHE A 359 -9.66 -9.37 -25.85
CA PHE A 359 -9.56 -8.79 -24.52
C PHE A 359 -10.92 -8.31 -24.04
N ASP A 360 -11.15 -8.46 -22.75
CA ASP A 360 -12.38 -8.01 -22.10
C ASP A 360 -12.08 -6.78 -21.24
N LEU A 361 -12.71 -5.66 -21.59
CA LEU A 361 -12.65 -4.41 -20.85
C LEU A 361 -14.06 -4.03 -20.42
N SER A 362 -14.22 -3.55 -19.21
CA SER A 362 -15.46 -2.99 -18.68
C SER A 362 -15.47 -1.47 -18.72
N LEU A 363 -16.66 -0.89 -18.82
CA LEU A 363 -16.87 0.57 -18.86
C LEU A 363 -17.76 1.01 -17.69
N ALA A 364 -17.38 2.07 -16.99
CA ALA A 364 -18.14 2.62 -15.89
C ALA A 364 -18.22 4.15 -15.98
N ALA A 365 -19.27 4.76 -15.42
CA ALA A 365 -19.36 6.21 -15.31
C ALA A 365 -20.10 6.64 -14.03
N LYS A 366 -19.66 7.77 -13.43
CA LYS A 366 -20.18 8.34 -12.19
C LYS A 366 -20.04 9.86 -12.19
N PRO A 367 -21.05 10.63 -11.72
CA PRO A 367 -20.91 12.07 -11.60
C PRO A 367 -20.10 12.43 -10.33
N GLY A 368 -19.15 13.36 -10.48
CA GLY A 368 -18.45 13.99 -9.37
C GLY A 368 -17.31 13.20 -8.72
N GLU A 369 -17.24 11.87 -8.93
CA GLU A 369 -16.29 10.98 -8.28
C GLU A 369 -15.76 9.92 -9.25
N PHE A 370 -14.62 9.29 -8.94
CA PHE A 370 -14.11 8.16 -9.70
C PHE A 370 -15.13 7.02 -9.80
N ALA A 371 -15.29 6.45 -10.99
CA ALA A 371 -16.27 5.41 -11.28
C ALA A 371 -15.63 4.02 -11.20
N PHE A 372 -15.48 3.46 -10.00
CA PHE A 372 -15.11 2.06 -9.87
C PHE A 372 -16.32 1.17 -10.12
N LEU A 373 -16.13 -0.03 -10.68
CA LEU A 373 -17.23 -0.94 -11.03
C LEU A 373 -18.12 -1.29 -9.84
N LYS A 374 -17.56 -1.33 -8.63
CA LYS A 374 -18.30 -1.63 -7.39
C LYS A 374 -19.34 -0.55 -7.00
N ASP A 375 -19.10 0.72 -7.37
CA ASP A 375 -19.90 1.86 -6.92
C ASP A 375 -20.28 2.83 -8.06
N ALA A 376 -20.09 2.43 -9.31
CA ALA A 376 -20.45 3.22 -10.48
C ALA A 376 -21.95 3.52 -10.53
N ALA A 377 -22.32 4.71 -10.98
CA ALA A 377 -23.71 5.07 -11.20
C ALA A 377 -24.31 4.29 -12.39
N VAL A 378 -23.48 4.01 -13.40
CA VAL A 378 -23.80 3.18 -14.56
C VAL A 378 -22.56 2.45 -15.01
N LYS A 379 -22.76 1.22 -15.52
CA LYS A 379 -21.68 0.38 -16.04
C LYS A 379 -22.13 -0.54 -17.17
N ASP A 380 -21.17 -1.00 -17.97
CA ASP A 380 -21.33 -2.04 -18.98
C ASP A 380 -20.18 -3.05 -18.81
N GLU A 381 -20.53 -4.22 -18.25
CA GLU A 381 -19.65 -5.36 -18.01
C GLU A 381 -20.05 -6.53 -18.96
N SER A 382 -20.77 -6.27 -20.04
CA SER A 382 -21.15 -7.30 -21.02
C SER A 382 -19.90 -7.89 -21.69
N ALA A 383 -19.95 -9.14 -22.13
CA ALA A 383 -18.85 -9.73 -22.88
C ALA A 383 -18.68 -9.06 -24.25
N GLY A 384 -17.45 -9.07 -24.76
CA GLY A 384 -17.10 -8.56 -26.10
C GLY A 384 -16.27 -7.28 -26.08
N SER A 385 -15.71 -6.93 -27.25
CA SER A 385 -14.75 -5.84 -27.43
C SER A 385 -15.38 -4.43 -27.47
N CYS A 386 -16.70 -4.30 -27.59
CA CYS A 386 -17.40 -3.03 -27.66
C CYS A 386 -18.36 -2.86 -26.48
N LYS A 387 -18.26 -1.73 -25.79
CA LYS A 387 -19.18 -1.35 -24.70
C LYS A 387 -19.83 -0.01 -25.00
N THR A 388 -21.09 0.16 -24.57
CA THR A 388 -21.79 1.43 -24.77
C THR A 388 -22.70 1.76 -23.61
N ILE A 389 -22.45 2.88 -22.95
CA ILE A 389 -23.33 3.46 -21.94
C ILE A 389 -24.11 4.60 -22.58
N VAL A 390 -25.44 4.60 -22.39
CA VAL A 390 -26.34 5.64 -22.89
C VAL A 390 -27.11 6.26 -21.74
N LEU A 391 -26.80 7.50 -21.40
CA LEU A 391 -27.49 8.26 -20.38
C LEU A 391 -28.48 9.25 -21.02
N LYS A 392 -29.76 9.16 -20.63
CA LYS A 392 -30.81 10.14 -21.01
C LYS A 392 -30.89 11.21 -19.93
N LYS A 393 -30.79 12.48 -20.35
CA LYS A 393 -30.82 13.65 -19.46
C LYS A 393 -29.80 13.50 -18.31
N PRO A 394 -28.50 13.32 -18.62
CA PRO A 394 -27.47 13.17 -17.59
C PRO A 394 -27.44 14.41 -16.68
N GLN A 395 -27.02 14.23 -15.44
CA GLN A 395 -26.74 15.35 -14.54
C GLN A 395 -25.66 16.26 -15.17
N ALA A 396 -25.86 17.56 -15.12
CA ALA A 396 -24.86 18.51 -15.55
C ALA A 396 -23.68 18.58 -14.59
N GLY A 397 -22.48 18.82 -15.11
CA GLY A 397 -21.25 18.90 -14.34
C GLY A 397 -20.23 17.83 -14.75
N LYS A 398 -19.19 17.68 -13.93
CA LYS A 398 -18.11 16.76 -14.19
C LYS A 398 -18.54 15.33 -13.95
N TRP A 399 -18.29 14.47 -14.94
CA TRP A 399 -18.42 13.02 -14.85
C TRP A 399 -17.04 12.38 -14.95
N TYR A 400 -16.85 11.29 -14.21
CA TYR A 400 -15.71 10.39 -14.36
C TYR A 400 -16.15 9.18 -15.16
N ILE A 401 -15.33 8.82 -16.13
CA ILE A 401 -15.49 7.66 -16.99
C ILE A 401 -14.30 6.77 -16.75
N SER A 402 -14.53 5.49 -16.47
CA SER A 402 -13.47 4.55 -16.15
C SER A 402 -13.55 3.32 -17.04
N VAL A 403 -12.40 2.93 -17.54
CA VAL A 403 -12.18 1.66 -18.25
C VAL A 403 -11.43 0.74 -17.31
N PHE A 404 -11.89 -0.49 -17.16
CA PHE A 404 -11.25 -1.52 -16.35
C PHE A 404 -10.90 -2.72 -17.23
N CYS A 405 -9.70 -3.28 -17.06
CA CYS A 405 -9.28 -4.47 -17.76
C CYS A 405 -9.63 -5.72 -16.96
N GLU A 406 -10.64 -6.49 -17.44
CA GLU A 406 -11.05 -7.76 -16.85
C GLU A 406 -10.05 -8.88 -17.18
N THR A 407 -9.40 -8.80 -18.34
CA THR A 407 -8.42 -9.80 -18.75
C THR A 407 -7.20 -9.75 -17.86
N ALA A 408 -6.81 -10.88 -17.29
CA ALA A 408 -5.64 -11.02 -16.47
C ALA A 408 -4.93 -12.35 -16.75
N PRO A 409 -3.59 -12.42 -16.64
CA PRO A 409 -2.88 -13.69 -16.61
C PRO A 409 -2.99 -14.31 -15.22
N GLU A 410 -2.67 -15.60 -15.14
CA GLU A 410 -2.31 -16.23 -13.88
C GLU A 410 -0.84 -15.94 -13.58
N ALA A 411 -0.53 -15.60 -12.34
CA ALA A 411 0.84 -15.32 -11.90
C ALA A 411 1.20 -16.20 -10.69
N GLU A 412 2.37 -16.82 -10.73
CA GLU A 412 2.95 -17.57 -9.64
C GLU A 412 4.27 -16.88 -9.22
N PHE A 413 4.31 -16.36 -7.99
CA PHE A 413 5.50 -15.75 -7.40
C PHE A 413 6.23 -16.76 -6.52
N GLY A 414 7.52 -16.91 -6.71
CA GLY A 414 8.28 -17.90 -5.97
C GLY A 414 9.79 -17.76 -6.10
N GLU A 415 10.52 -18.83 -5.71
CA GLU A 415 11.99 -18.85 -5.71
C GLU A 415 12.62 -18.61 -7.10
N ASN A 416 11.87 -18.87 -8.16
CA ASN A 416 12.31 -18.66 -9.54
C ASN A 416 11.88 -17.30 -10.11
N GLY A 417 11.38 -16.39 -9.28
CA GLY A 417 10.82 -15.11 -9.68
C GLY A 417 9.32 -15.23 -9.93
N VAL A 418 8.82 -14.58 -10.97
CA VAL A 418 7.42 -14.62 -11.39
C VAL A 418 7.28 -15.49 -12.64
N VAL A 419 6.31 -16.40 -12.63
CA VAL A 419 5.92 -17.18 -13.80
C VAL A 419 4.48 -16.82 -14.16
N TYR A 420 4.28 -16.32 -15.37
CA TYR A 420 2.96 -16.00 -15.87
C TYR A 420 2.47 -17.08 -16.83
N THR A 421 1.16 -17.37 -16.79
CA THR A 421 0.47 -18.29 -17.70
C THR A 421 -0.84 -17.69 -18.19
N GLY A 422 -1.44 -18.25 -19.24
CA GLY A 422 -2.68 -17.75 -19.82
C GLY A 422 -2.47 -16.54 -20.74
N ARG A 423 -3.20 -15.47 -20.53
CA ARG A 423 -3.17 -14.25 -21.35
C ARG A 423 -2.03 -13.32 -20.95
N THR A 424 -0.79 -13.75 -21.14
CA THR A 424 0.41 -12.98 -20.77
C THR A 424 0.60 -11.72 -21.61
N ASP A 425 0.00 -11.64 -22.78
CA ASP A 425 0.04 -10.47 -23.67
C ASP A 425 -0.59 -9.20 -23.04
N VAL A 426 -1.47 -9.34 -22.05
CA VAL A 426 -2.06 -8.22 -21.32
C VAL A 426 -1.04 -7.48 -20.42
N LEU A 427 0.04 -8.14 -20.02
CA LEU A 427 1.05 -7.56 -19.11
C LEU A 427 1.69 -6.28 -19.67
N ASN A 428 1.91 -6.24 -21.00
CA ASN A 428 2.44 -5.06 -21.70
C ASN A 428 1.32 -4.14 -22.23
N GLY A 429 0.11 -4.35 -21.75
CA GLY A 429 -1.06 -3.51 -21.98
C GLY A 429 -1.88 -3.83 -23.23
N VAL A 430 -3.18 -3.59 -23.09
CA VAL A 430 -4.20 -3.74 -24.15
C VAL A 430 -4.49 -2.39 -24.76
N PRO A 431 -4.38 -2.22 -26.08
CA PRO A 431 -4.81 -0.99 -26.76
C PRO A 431 -6.34 -0.94 -26.83
N TYR A 432 -6.89 0.28 -26.67
CA TYR A 432 -8.32 0.53 -26.79
C TYR A 432 -8.62 1.96 -27.24
N LYS A 433 -9.87 2.22 -27.59
CA LYS A 433 -10.41 3.54 -27.92
C LYS A 433 -11.57 3.87 -27.00
N VAL A 434 -11.67 5.09 -26.57
CA VAL A 434 -12.78 5.61 -25.79
C VAL A 434 -13.27 6.94 -26.38
N SER A 435 -14.58 7.13 -26.45
CA SER A 435 -15.18 8.36 -26.95
C SER A 435 -16.45 8.71 -26.20
N VAL A 436 -16.82 9.99 -26.27
CA VAL A 436 -18.09 10.50 -25.78
C VAL A 436 -18.80 11.28 -26.87
N GLU A 437 -20.12 11.18 -26.91
CA GLU A 437 -20.98 11.99 -27.77
C GLU A 437 -22.10 12.61 -26.93
N MET A 438 -22.25 13.93 -27.01
CA MET A 438 -23.30 14.67 -26.33
C MET A 438 -24.29 15.24 -27.35
N ARG A 439 -25.60 15.08 -27.07
CA ARG A 439 -26.70 15.57 -27.89
C ARG A 439 -27.71 16.36 -27.07
#